data_e548fa89b2e12d9b967534fde34e2894
#
_entry.id   e548fa89b2e12d9b967534fde34e2894
#
_cell.length_a   1.000
_cell.length_b   1.000
_cell.length_c   1.000
_cell.angle_alpha   90.00
_cell.angle_beta   90.00
_cell.angle_gamma   90.00
#
_symmetry.space_group_name_H-M   'P 1'
#
loop_
_entity.id
_entity.type
_entity.pdbx_description
1 polymer ?
#
loop_
_entity_poly.entity_id
_entity_poly.type
_entity_poly.pdbx_seq_one_letter_code
_entity_poly.pdbx_strand_id
1 'polypeptide(L)'
;MLDAAEPSLANTFVSAPPGSRPRFMFATGIENSAPTISSGRIRRDQLAECGHYDRWREDFSLVREVGCGYLRYGPQLHRTLLAPGLHDWSFADEAFAALRRQGTIPIVDLCHFGVPDWLGNFQNPDFPALFARYARAFAERFPWVQLYTPVNEMFVCATFSALYGWWNEQLSSDQAFVTALKHIVKANVLAMHAINEVRPDALFIQSESSEYFHAENPAAIGHAELMNARRFLSLDLNYGLRVNSTMYEYLLDHGMTREEYHFFLHHHLRHQCIMGNDYYRTNEHRVRADGSTSASGEVFGYHVITRQYHDRYRLPVMHTETNLAQGPCGDEAVNWLWKEWANVLRVRNDGVPIVGFTWYSLTDQVDWDTALREPNGRVNPLGLYDLDRNIRPVGEAYKQLIQDWRQVLPAQSVCLQVPIVMPHESSKQWAQQQQDQAEQQQNDHTTAPANQTSAES
;
A
#
# COMPACT_ATOMS: atom_id res chain seq x y z
N MET A 1 -17.02 24.18 29.31
CA MET A 1 -16.18 23.43 30.22
C MET A 1 -16.84 22.08 30.45
N LEU A 2 -16.40 21.07 29.80
CA LEU A 2 -16.48 19.67 30.16
C LEU A 2 -15.35 18.98 29.39
N ASP A 3 -14.27 18.76 30.11
CA ASP A 3 -13.17 17.87 29.68
C ASP A 3 -13.76 16.46 29.54
N ALA A 4 -13.91 16.01 28.31
CA ALA A 4 -14.06 14.60 28.04
C ALA A 4 -12.66 13.98 28.07
N ALA A 5 -12.33 13.33 29.16
CA ALA A 5 -11.12 12.51 29.31
C ALA A 5 -11.11 11.47 28.21
N GLU A 6 -10.05 11.47 27.40
CA GLU A 6 -9.75 10.38 26.47
C GLU A 6 -9.70 9.06 27.25
N PRO A 7 -10.32 7.97 26.75
CA PRO A 7 -10.18 6.68 27.39
C PRO A 7 -8.72 6.24 27.31
N SER A 8 -8.12 6.01 28.46
CA SER A 8 -6.79 5.44 28.65
C SER A 8 -6.69 4.11 27.89
N LEU A 9 -5.93 4.07 26.81
CA LEU A 9 -5.55 2.86 26.07
C LEU A 9 -4.46 2.06 26.83
N ALA A 10 -4.62 1.92 28.15
CA ALA A 10 -3.80 1.02 28.92
C ALA A 10 -4.41 -0.38 28.88
N ASN A 11 -3.65 -1.34 28.33
CA ASN A 11 -3.78 -2.77 28.47
C ASN A 11 -4.59 -3.55 27.42
N THR A 12 -4.05 -3.63 26.18
CA THR A 12 -4.14 -4.86 25.37
C THR A 12 -2.93 -4.98 24.43
N PHE A 13 -1.75 -4.73 24.94
CA PHE A 13 -0.54 -5.04 24.16
C PHE A 13 -0.15 -6.50 24.42
N VAL A 14 -0.28 -7.36 23.43
CA VAL A 14 0.44 -8.62 23.39
C VAL A 14 1.93 -8.27 23.27
N SER A 15 2.67 -8.37 24.36
CA SER A 15 4.10 -8.13 24.36
C SER A 15 4.77 -9.14 23.43
N ALA A 16 5.53 -8.64 22.47
CA ALA A 16 6.39 -9.50 21.65
C ALA A 16 7.27 -10.37 22.55
N PRO A 17 7.57 -11.62 22.17
CA PRO A 17 8.42 -12.50 22.98
C PRO A 17 9.75 -11.79 23.32
N PRO A 18 10.27 -11.96 24.55
CA PRO A 18 11.57 -11.41 24.93
C PRO A 18 12.65 -11.92 23.98
N GLY A 19 13.23 -11.03 23.17
CA GLY A 19 14.31 -11.36 22.23
C GLY A 19 14.00 -11.17 20.76
N SER A 20 12.76 -10.97 20.35
CA SER A 20 12.44 -10.58 18.96
C SER A 20 12.78 -9.10 18.77
N ARG A 21 13.95 -8.83 18.19
CA ARG A 21 14.29 -7.45 17.76
C ARG A 21 13.57 -7.22 16.44
N PRO A 22 12.72 -6.22 16.36
CA PRO A 22 12.12 -5.82 15.09
C PRO A 22 13.25 -5.46 14.11
N ARG A 23 13.10 -5.89 12.87
CA ARG A 23 14.14 -5.75 11.85
C ARG A 23 13.70 -4.69 10.84
N PHE A 24 14.67 -3.95 10.31
CA PHE A 24 14.43 -3.07 9.18
C PHE A 24 13.84 -3.88 8.00
N MET A 25 12.78 -3.37 7.41
CA MET A 25 12.03 -4.07 6.35
C MET A 25 12.70 -3.88 5.00
N PHE A 26 13.58 -4.81 4.60
CA PHE A 26 14.02 -4.89 3.21
C PHE A 26 12.97 -5.65 2.41
N ALA A 27 12.39 -4.97 1.42
CA ALA A 27 11.29 -5.48 0.63
C ALA A 27 11.55 -5.35 -0.87
N THR A 28 10.81 -6.12 -1.64
CA THR A 28 10.52 -5.87 -3.05
C THR A 28 9.02 -5.98 -3.27
N GLY A 29 8.53 -5.64 -4.45
CA GLY A 29 7.13 -5.81 -4.84
C GLY A 29 7.00 -6.65 -6.09
N ILE A 30 5.87 -7.29 -6.27
CA ILE A 30 5.45 -7.82 -7.56
C ILE A 30 4.45 -6.83 -8.13
N GLU A 31 4.74 -6.31 -9.32
CA GLU A 31 3.91 -5.32 -9.97
C GLU A 31 2.51 -5.90 -10.23
N ASN A 32 1.50 -5.32 -9.59
CA ASN A 32 0.14 -5.81 -9.61
C ASN A 32 -0.91 -4.75 -10.00
N SER A 33 -0.49 -3.71 -10.70
CA SER A 33 -1.41 -2.72 -11.27
C SER A 33 -2.43 -3.34 -12.21
N ALA A 34 -3.68 -2.94 -12.08
CA ALA A 34 -4.76 -3.47 -12.89
C ALA A 34 -5.80 -2.41 -13.31
N PRO A 35 -5.39 -1.21 -13.79
CA PRO A 35 -6.35 -0.24 -14.29
C PRO A 35 -7.00 -0.70 -15.58
N THR A 36 -8.13 -0.09 -15.95
CA THR A 36 -8.72 -0.22 -17.29
C THR A 36 -8.40 1.02 -18.13
N ILE A 37 -8.33 0.82 -19.45
CA ILE A 37 -8.18 1.89 -20.46
C ILE A 37 -9.22 1.71 -21.57
N SER A 38 -9.22 2.60 -22.56
CA SER A 38 -10.15 2.53 -23.71
C SER A 38 -11.62 2.46 -23.27
N SER A 39 -12.03 3.31 -22.33
CA SER A 39 -13.37 3.36 -21.73
C SER A 39 -13.78 2.03 -21.08
N GLY A 40 -12.88 1.45 -20.29
CA GLY A 40 -13.11 0.22 -19.55
C GLY A 40 -12.99 -1.08 -20.36
N ARG A 41 -12.68 -0.99 -21.66
CA ARG A 41 -12.66 -2.17 -22.55
C ARG A 41 -11.39 -3.01 -22.48
N ILE A 42 -10.29 -2.44 -22.00
CA ILE A 42 -9.00 -3.12 -21.91
C ILE A 42 -8.54 -3.04 -20.47
N ARG A 43 -8.34 -4.19 -19.84
CA ARG A 43 -7.71 -4.33 -18.53
C ARG A 43 -6.20 -4.48 -18.70
N ARG A 44 -5.43 -3.72 -17.94
CA ARG A 44 -3.97 -3.82 -17.86
C ARG A 44 -3.62 -4.63 -16.60
N ASP A 45 -3.64 -5.94 -16.73
CA ASP A 45 -3.31 -6.86 -15.62
C ASP A 45 -1.79 -7.13 -15.64
N GLN A 46 -1.03 -6.39 -14.85
CA GLN A 46 0.43 -6.50 -14.82
C GLN A 46 0.92 -7.87 -14.32
N LEU A 47 0.19 -8.57 -13.46
CA LEU A 47 0.54 -9.95 -13.10
C LEU A 47 0.49 -10.88 -14.31
N ALA A 48 -0.49 -10.70 -15.20
CA ALA A 48 -0.58 -11.46 -16.45
C ALA A 48 0.50 -11.02 -17.45
N GLU A 49 0.67 -9.71 -17.64
CA GLU A 49 1.59 -9.12 -18.62
C GLU A 49 3.06 -9.45 -18.30
N CYS A 50 3.41 -9.55 -17.00
CA CYS A 50 4.74 -9.97 -16.54
C CYS A 50 4.90 -11.49 -16.34
N GLY A 51 3.88 -12.29 -16.67
CA GLY A 51 3.90 -13.75 -16.59
C GLY A 51 3.88 -14.32 -15.17
N HIS A 52 3.46 -13.53 -14.17
CA HIS A 52 3.49 -13.95 -12.78
C HIS A 52 2.54 -15.11 -12.50
N TYR A 53 1.36 -15.17 -13.09
CA TYR A 53 0.39 -16.25 -12.83
C TYR A 53 0.96 -17.64 -13.15
N ASP A 54 1.85 -17.74 -14.14
CA ASP A 54 2.47 -19.00 -14.52
C ASP A 54 3.75 -19.30 -13.73
N ARG A 55 4.46 -18.24 -13.32
CA ARG A 55 5.80 -18.34 -12.71
C ARG A 55 5.84 -17.89 -11.23
N TRP A 56 4.73 -17.71 -10.57
CA TRP A 56 4.66 -17.15 -9.21
C TRP A 56 5.50 -17.92 -8.16
N ARG A 57 5.65 -19.25 -8.32
CA ARG A 57 6.46 -20.05 -7.40
C ARG A 57 7.95 -19.73 -7.55
N GLU A 58 8.38 -19.53 -8.77
CA GLU A 58 9.72 -19.08 -9.11
C GLU A 58 9.94 -17.66 -8.57
N ASP A 59 9.04 -16.74 -8.86
CA ASP A 59 9.11 -15.36 -8.40
C ASP A 59 9.26 -15.28 -6.87
N PHE A 60 8.49 -16.06 -6.11
CA PHE A 60 8.65 -16.10 -4.66
C PHE A 60 10.01 -16.67 -4.22
N SER A 61 10.60 -17.59 -4.98
CA SER A 61 11.95 -18.08 -4.71
C SER A 61 13.00 -16.99 -4.91
N LEU A 62 12.84 -16.14 -5.95
CA LEU A 62 13.72 -15.00 -6.23
C LEU A 62 13.66 -13.93 -5.14
N VAL A 63 12.49 -13.68 -4.54
CA VAL A 63 12.37 -12.78 -3.37
C VAL A 63 13.31 -13.22 -2.23
N ARG A 64 13.41 -14.51 -1.99
CA ARG A 64 14.33 -15.06 -0.98
C ARG A 64 15.78 -15.03 -1.42
N GLU A 65 16.02 -15.30 -2.70
CA GLU A 65 17.36 -15.30 -3.27
C GLU A 65 18.02 -13.90 -3.14
N VAL A 66 17.27 -12.84 -3.42
CA VAL A 66 17.76 -11.47 -3.24
C VAL A 66 17.90 -11.07 -1.76
N GLY A 67 17.32 -11.85 -0.85
CA GLY A 67 17.43 -11.66 0.61
C GLY A 67 16.32 -10.82 1.23
N CYS A 68 15.24 -10.49 0.50
CA CYS A 68 14.10 -9.77 1.03
C CYS A 68 13.32 -10.63 2.02
N GLY A 69 13.01 -10.05 3.19
CA GLY A 69 12.14 -10.66 4.19
C GLY A 69 10.68 -10.29 4.00
N TYR A 70 10.43 -9.23 3.23
CA TYR A 70 9.11 -8.65 3.02
C TYR A 70 8.79 -8.56 1.54
N LEU A 71 7.51 -8.72 1.19
CA LEU A 71 7.03 -8.68 -0.19
C LEU A 71 5.75 -7.86 -0.28
N ARG A 72 5.76 -6.76 -1.04
CA ARG A 72 4.52 -6.10 -1.44
C ARG A 72 3.85 -6.93 -2.51
N TYR A 73 2.66 -7.42 -2.19
CA TYR A 73 1.94 -8.37 -3.03
C TYR A 73 0.47 -8.46 -2.61
N GLY A 74 -0.42 -8.58 -3.58
CA GLY A 74 -1.85 -8.78 -3.30
C GLY A 74 -2.54 -9.61 -4.38
N PRO A 75 -3.70 -10.16 -4.04
CA PRO A 75 -4.53 -10.79 -5.05
C PRO A 75 -5.17 -9.71 -5.92
N GLN A 76 -5.27 -9.97 -7.23
CA GLN A 76 -5.94 -9.04 -8.14
C GLN A 76 -7.42 -8.91 -7.80
N LEU A 77 -7.83 -7.70 -7.42
CA LEU A 77 -9.19 -7.41 -6.97
C LEU A 77 -10.25 -7.84 -7.99
N HIS A 78 -10.01 -7.57 -9.28
CA HIS A 78 -10.94 -7.91 -10.37
C HIS A 78 -11.09 -9.42 -10.62
N ARG A 79 -10.10 -10.21 -10.24
CA ARG A 79 -10.16 -11.69 -10.35
C ARG A 79 -10.71 -12.35 -9.09
N THR A 80 -10.52 -11.68 -7.95
CA THR A 80 -10.90 -12.26 -6.66
C THR A 80 -12.32 -11.88 -6.25
N LEU A 81 -12.75 -10.63 -6.47
CA LEU A 81 -14.09 -10.14 -6.14
C LEU A 81 -14.99 -10.23 -7.38
N LEU A 82 -15.68 -11.36 -7.57
CA LEU A 82 -16.49 -11.64 -8.76
C LEU A 82 -17.87 -10.98 -8.75
N ALA A 83 -18.43 -10.75 -7.55
CA ALA A 83 -19.70 -10.06 -7.31
C ALA A 83 -19.76 -9.67 -5.83
N PRO A 84 -20.73 -8.84 -5.38
CA PRO A 84 -20.89 -8.53 -3.96
C PRO A 84 -21.00 -9.80 -3.10
N GLY A 85 -19.98 -10.07 -2.27
CA GLY A 85 -19.90 -11.25 -1.40
C GLY A 85 -19.49 -12.55 -2.09
N LEU A 86 -19.22 -12.54 -3.39
CA LEU A 86 -18.73 -13.70 -4.14
C LEU A 86 -17.24 -13.53 -4.46
N HIS A 87 -16.43 -14.46 -3.96
CA HIS A 87 -14.97 -14.40 -4.08
C HIS A 87 -14.42 -15.68 -4.72
N ASP A 88 -13.42 -15.52 -5.59
CA ASP A 88 -12.54 -16.62 -6.01
C ASP A 88 -11.18 -16.47 -5.31
N TRP A 89 -10.94 -17.29 -4.32
CA TRP A 89 -9.70 -17.32 -3.56
C TRP A 89 -8.69 -18.36 -4.07
N SER A 90 -9.00 -19.11 -5.12
CA SER A 90 -8.21 -20.28 -5.55
C SER A 90 -6.73 -19.97 -5.73
N PHE A 91 -6.40 -18.90 -6.47
CA PHE A 91 -5.02 -18.47 -6.67
C PHE A 91 -4.41 -17.89 -5.39
N ALA A 92 -5.16 -17.07 -4.66
CA ALA A 92 -4.68 -16.44 -3.43
C ALA A 92 -4.36 -17.49 -2.35
N ASP A 93 -5.17 -18.54 -2.22
CA ASP A 93 -4.93 -19.63 -1.26
C ASP A 93 -3.57 -20.30 -1.47
N GLU A 94 -3.25 -20.63 -2.73
CA GLU A 94 -1.96 -21.25 -3.05
C GLU A 94 -0.78 -20.29 -2.81
N ALA A 95 -0.92 -19.04 -3.28
CA ALA A 95 0.12 -18.03 -3.18
C ALA A 95 0.42 -17.68 -1.72
N PHE A 96 -0.60 -17.34 -0.93
CA PHE A 96 -0.41 -16.97 0.47
C PHE A 96 0.02 -18.16 1.34
N ALA A 97 -0.42 -19.39 1.05
CA ALA A 97 0.13 -20.57 1.71
C ALA A 97 1.61 -20.76 1.40
N ALA A 98 2.07 -20.48 0.18
CA ALA A 98 3.48 -20.55 -0.17
C ALA A 98 4.31 -19.48 0.55
N LEU A 99 3.87 -18.21 0.56
CA LEU A 99 4.54 -17.14 1.32
C LEU A 99 4.68 -17.49 2.80
N ARG A 100 3.62 -18.02 3.41
CA ARG A 100 3.64 -18.45 4.81
C ARG A 100 4.66 -19.57 5.05
N ARG A 101 4.69 -20.60 4.19
CA ARG A 101 5.68 -21.70 4.29
C ARG A 101 7.11 -21.21 4.13
N GLN A 102 7.33 -20.23 3.24
CA GLN A 102 8.65 -19.65 3.01
C GLN A 102 9.12 -18.75 4.17
N GLY A 103 8.21 -18.25 5.01
CA GLY A 103 8.49 -17.24 6.01
C GLY A 103 8.70 -15.83 5.43
N THR A 104 8.20 -15.57 4.21
CA THR A 104 8.16 -14.22 3.62
C THR A 104 6.94 -13.49 4.14
N ILE A 105 7.12 -12.29 4.68
CA ILE A 105 6.05 -11.48 5.24
C ILE A 105 5.43 -10.64 4.12
N PRO A 106 4.14 -10.87 3.76
CA PRO A 106 3.49 -10.03 2.78
C PRO A 106 3.09 -8.68 3.38
N ILE A 107 3.29 -7.62 2.62
CA ILE A 107 2.62 -6.33 2.75
C ILE A 107 1.51 -6.36 1.70
N VAL A 108 0.26 -6.56 2.15
CA VAL A 108 -0.81 -6.95 1.23
C VAL A 108 -1.45 -5.75 0.57
N ASP A 109 -1.29 -5.68 -0.75
CA ASP A 109 -1.95 -4.74 -1.64
C ASP A 109 -3.31 -5.30 -2.05
N LEU A 110 -4.42 -4.69 -1.60
CA LEU A 110 -5.77 -5.18 -1.89
C LEU A 110 -6.41 -4.51 -3.11
N CYS A 111 -5.97 -3.30 -3.46
CA CYS A 111 -6.41 -2.57 -4.64
C CYS A 111 -5.27 -1.74 -5.21
N HIS A 112 -4.75 -2.16 -6.37
CA HIS A 112 -3.67 -1.47 -7.08
C HIS A 112 -4.20 -0.95 -8.42
N PHE A 113 -4.77 0.27 -8.39
CA PHE A 113 -5.26 1.07 -9.51
C PHE A 113 -6.48 0.56 -10.28
N GLY A 114 -7.11 -0.54 -9.89
CA GLY A 114 -8.25 -1.06 -10.64
C GLY A 114 -9.29 -1.73 -9.78
N VAL A 115 -10.54 -1.70 -10.26
CA VAL A 115 -11.69 -2.36 -9.65
C VAL A 115 -12.30 -3.38 -10.60
N PRO A 116 -13.11 -4.37 -10.12
CA PRO A 116 -13.81 -5.30 -10.99
C PRO A 116 -14.72 -4.60 -12.02
N ASP A 117 -14.86 -5.16 -13.21
CA ASP A 117 -15.64 -4.55 -14.30
C ASP A 117 -17.11 -4.32 -13.92
N TRP A 118 -17.71 -5.24 -13.16
CA TRP A 118 -19.09 -5.10 -12.68
C TRP A 118 -19.29 -3.93 -11.72
N LEU A 119 -18.23 -3.48 -11.02
CA LEU A 119 -18.26 -2.33 -10.13
C LEU A 119 -18.07 -1.02 -10.89
N GLY A 120 -17.48 -1.07 -12.08
CA GLY A 120 -17.25 0.03 -12.98
C GLY A 120 -15.94 0.77 -12.70
N ASN A 121 -15.99 1.81 -11.89
CA ASN A 121 -14.83 2.67 -11.60
C ASN A 121 -14.99 3.41 -10.26
N PHE A 122 -14.09 4.34 -9.96
CA PHE A 122 -14.05 5.06 -8.69
C PHE A 122 -15.13 6.15 -8.53
N GLN A 123 -15.91 6.44 -9.57
CA GLN A 123 -17.09 7.31 -9.44
C GLN A 123 -18.27 6.59 -8.77
N ASN A 124 -18.21 5.25 -8.66
CA ASN A 124 -19.27 4.46 -8.04
C ASN A 124 -19.32 4.70 -6.50
N PRO A 125 -20.43 5.25 -5.96
CA PRO A 125 -20.56 5.54 -4.53
C PRO A 125 -20.59 4.28 -3.64
N ASP A 126 -20.87 3.10 -4.21
CA ASP A 126 -20.91 1.82 -3.48
C ASP A 126 -19.52 1.22 -3.29
N PHE A 127 -18.49 1.69 -4.04
CA PHE A 127 -17.13 1.15 -3.97
C PHE A 127 -16.59 1.09 -2.54
N PRO A 128 -16.67 2.15 -1.70
CA PRO A 128 -16.12 2.11 -0.35
C PRO A 128 -16.68 0.97 0.52
N ALA A 129 -17.99 0.78 0.50
CA ALA A 129 -18.64 -0.25 1.31
C ALA A 129 -18.38 -1.66 0.78
N LEU A 130 -18.35 -1.83 -0.55
CA LEU A 130 -18.05 -3.11 -1.20
C LEU A 130 -16.61 -3.53 -0.94
N PHE A 131 -15.69 -2.61 -1.06
CA PHE A 131 -14.27 -2.85 -0.83
C PHE A 131 -13.96 -3.17 0.65
N ALA A 132 -14.59 -2.48 1.60
CA ALA A 132 -14.43 -2.79 3.01
C ALA A 132 -14.87 -4.23 3.35
N ARG A 133 -15.97 -4.71 2.76
CA ARG A 133 -16.42 -6.11 2.91
C ARG A 133 -15.42 -7.11 2.32
N TYR A 134 -14.85 -6.78 1.15
CA TYR A 134 -13.79 -7.58 0.56
C TYR A 134 -12.54 -7.64 1.44
N ALA A 135 -12.09 -6.50 1.95
CA ALA A 135 -10.93 -6.42 2.85
C ALA A 135 -11.14 -7.24 4.12
N ARG A 136 -12.35 -7.20 4.70
CA ARG A 136 -12.73 -8.05 5.83
C ARG A 136 -12.65 -9.54 5.47
N ALA A 137 -13.25 -9.94 4.35
CA ALA A 137 -13.25 -11.33 3.89
C ALA A 137 -11.81 -11.84 3.65
N PHE A 138 -10.93 -10.98 3.13
CA PHE A 138 -9.51 -11.29 2.99
C PHE A 138 -8.85 -11.53 4.36
N ALA A 139 -9.04 -10.63 5.31
CA ALA A 139 -8.46 -10.75 6.66
C ALA A 139 -8.98 -12.00 7.39
N GLU A 140 -10.27 -12.31 7.28
CA GLU A 140 -10.86 -13.54 7.83
C GLU A 140 -10.27 -14.81 7.21
N ARG A 141 -9.97 -14.77 5.90
CA ARG A 141 -9.37 -15.91 5.20
C ARG A 141 -7.89 -16.10 5.51
N PHE A 142 -7.15 -15.01 5.67
CA PHE A 142 -5.71 -15.02 5.93
C PHE A 142 -5.37 -14.32 7.25
N PRO A 143 -5.86 -14.81 8.40
CA PRO A 143 -5.76 -14.10 9.68
C PRO A 143 -4.32 -13.96 10.21
N TRP A 144 -3.36 -14.63 9.60
CA TRP A 144 -1.93 -14.51 9.90
C TRP A 144 -1.27 -13.28 9.25
N VAL A 145 -1.93 -12.65 8.27
CA VAL A 145 -1.43 -11.42 7.64
C VAL A 145 -1.60 -10.25 8.59
N GLN A 146 -0.56 -9.45 8.74
CA GLN A 146 -0.55 -8.29 9.65
C GLN A 146 -0.33 -6.97 8.91
N LEU A 147 0.39 -6.96 7.78
CA LEU A 147 0.76 -5.75 7.07
C LEU A 147 -0.10 -5.57 5.81
N TYR A 148 -0.68 -4.39 5.66
CA TYR A 148 -1.59 -4.09 4.56
C TYR A 148 -1.30 -2.72 3.94
N THR A 149 -1.47 -2.63 2.63
CA THR A 149 -1.73 -1.42 1.85
C THR A 149 -3.13 -1.60 1.25
N PRO A 150 -4.22 -1.21 1.93
CA PRO A 150 -5.56 -1.53 1.40
C PRO A 150 -5.78 -0.95 0.01
N VAL A 151 -5.43 0.33 -0.21
CA VAL A 151 -5.43 0.96 -1.54
C VAL A 151 -4.08 1.60 -1.79
N ASN A 152 -3.40 1.19 -2.88
CA ASN A 152 -2.13 1.76 -3.29
C ASN A 152 -2.30 3.15 -3.91
N GLU A 153 -1.41 4.08 -3.55
CA GLU A 153 -1.28 5.43 -4.13
C GLU A 153 -2.62 6.11 -4.44
N MET A 154 -3.39 6.38 -3.41
CA MET A 154 -4.76 6.94 -3.52
C MET A 154 -4.80 8.23 -4.34
N PHE A 155 -3.77 9.08 -4.21
CA PHE A 155 -3.66 10.34 -4.94
C PHE A 155 -3.42 10.09 -6.44
N VAL A 156 -2.46 9.21 -6.78
CA VAL A 156 -2.18 8.83 -8.18
C VAL A 156 -3.38 8.15 -8.81
N CYS A 157 -3.99 7.21 -8.08
CA CYS A 157 -5.18 6.50 -8.55
C CYS A 157 -6.31 7.46 -8.95
N ALA A 158 -6.64 8.44 -8.10
CA ALA A 158 -7.65 9.46 -8.40
C ALA A 158 -7.18 10.42 -9.53
N THR A 159 -5.91 10.84 -9.50
CA THR A 159 -5.35 11.78 -10.47
C THR A 159 -5.34 11.20 -11.89
N PHE A 160 -4.83 9.97 -12.04
CA PHE A 160 -4.72 9.35 -13.37
C PHE A 160 -6.08 8.91 -13.91
N SER A 161 -7.01 8.51 -13.03
CA SER A 161 -8.34 8.08 -13.45
C SER A 161 -9.28 9.23 -13.79
N ALA A 162 -9.28 10.32 -12.97
CA ALA A 162 -10.35 11.30 -12.99
C ALA A 162 -9.90 12.74 -13.23
N LEU A 163 -8.60 13.06 -13.09
CA LEU A 163 -8.06 14.38 -13.38
C LEU A 163 -7.33 14.43 -14.74
N TYR A 164 -6.54 13.39 -15.04
CA TYR A 164 -5.82 13.29 -16.31
C TYR A 164 -6.58 12.47 -17.36
N GLY A 165 -7.53 11.64 -16.94
CA GLY A 165 -8.33 10.83 -17.85
C GLY A 165 -7.56 9.68 -18.50
N TRP A 166 -6.55 9.14 -17.81
CA TRP A 166 -5.70 8.07 -18.35
C TRP A 166 -6.27 6.68 -18.11
N TRP A 167 -6.86 6.46 -16.92
CA TRP A 167 -7.31 5.15 -16.45
C TRP A 167 -8.80 5.14 -16.09
N ASN A 168 -9.32 3.95 -15.93
CA ASN A 168 -10.63 3.64 -15.35
C ASN A 168 -11.78 4.47 -15.96
N GLU A 169 -12.27 5.47 -15.25
CA GLU A 169 -13.34 6.36 -15.71
C GLU A 169 -12.95 7.27 -16.86
N GLN A 170 -11.66 7.54 -17.04
CA GLN A 170 -11.11 8.42 -18.09
C GLN A 170 -11.81 9.81 -18.13
N LEU A 171 -12.13 10.36 -16.96
CA LEU A 171 -12.64 11.71 -16.78
C LEU A 171 -11.48 12.70 -16.58
N SER A 172 -11.73 13.99 -16.88
CA SER A 172 -10.70 15.03 -16.76
C SER A 172 -11.33 16.31 -16.20
N SER A 173 -11.62 16.31 -14.89
CA SER A 173 -12.14 17.46 -14.18
C SER A 173 -11.86 17.39 -12.68
N ASP A 174 -11.80 18.55 -12.02
CA ASP A 174 -11.64 18.61 -10.58
C ASP A 174 -12.83 17.97 -9.84
N GLN A 175 -14.05 18.07 -10.36
CA GLN A 175 -15.21 17.40 -9.79
C GLN A 175 -15.08 15.86 -9.83
N ALA A 176 -14.64 15.30 -10.96
CA ALA A 176 -14.43 13.87 -11.08
C ALA A 176 -13.27 13.41 -10.17
N PHE A 177 -12.19 14.20 -10.10
CA PHE A 177 -11.07 13.94 -9.22
C PHE A 177 -11.50 13.90 -7.74
N VAL A 178 -12.23 14.90 -7.26
CA VAL A 178 -12.71 14.95 -5.86
C VAL A 178 -13.67 13.79 -5.58
N THR A 179 -14.52 13.40 -6.53
CA THR A 179 -15.40 12.25 -6.40
C THR A 179 -14.60 10.94 -6.29
N ALA A 180 -13.65 10.71 -7.18
CA ALA A 180 -12.77 9.53 -7.10
C ALA A 180 -11.96 9.52 -5.80
N LEU A 181 -11.33 10.65 -5.46
CA LEU A 181 -10.49 10.79 -4.27
C LEU A 181 -11.26 10.44 -2.99
N LYS A 182 -12.46 11.04 -2.79
CA LYS A 182 -13.26 10.77 -1.58
C LYS A 182 -13.72 9.33 -1.49
N HIS A 183 -14.05 8.69 -2.62
CA HIS A 183 -14.42 7.26 -2.63
C HIS A 183 -13.23 6.36 -2.35
N ILE A 184 -12.08 6.61 -2.98
CA ILE A 184 -10.85 5.84 -2.78
C ILE A 184 -10.37 5.94 -1.32
N VAL A 185 -10.28 7.16 -0.77
CA VAL A 185 -9.84 7.35 0.61
C VAL A 185 -10.85 6.76 1.60
N LYS A 186 -12.17 6.92 1.34
CA LYS A 186 -13.20 6.30 2.19
C LYS A 186 -13.14 4.78 2.14
N ALA A 187 -12.87 4.20 0.97
CA ALA A 187 -12.66 2.77 0.81
C ALA A 187 -11.47 2.28 1.64
N ASN A 188 -10.35 3.01 1.58
CA ASN A 188 -9.16 2.70 2.37
C ASN A 188 -9.43 2.77 3.88
N VAL A 189 -10.06 3.84 4.36
CA VAL A 189 -10.41 4.02 5.79
C VAL A 189 -11.34 2.92 6.27
N LEU A 190 -12.41 2.62 5.53
CA LEU A 190 -13.36 1.56 5.90
C LEU A 190 -12.72 0.17 5.85
N ALA A 191 -11.82 -0.08 4.88
CA ALA A 191 -11.06 -1.33 4.80
C ALA A 191 -10.14 -1.49 6.01
N MET A 192 -9.43 -0.43 6.43
CA MET A 192 -8.59 -0.47 7.64
C MET A 192 -9.42 -0.84 8.87
N HIS A 193 -10.59 -0.26 9.07
CA HIS A 193 -11.49 -0.62 10.17
C HIS A 193 -11.96 -2.06 10.09
N ALA A 194 -12.39 -2.52 8.90
CA ALA A 194 -12.86 -3.88 8.69
C ALA A 194 -11.77 -4.93 8.93
N ILE A 195 -10.53 -4.65 8.52
CA ILE A 195 -9.36 -5.48 8.81
C ILE A 195 -9.05 -5.47 10.31
N ASN A 196 -9.07 -4.29 10.95
CA ASN A 196 -8.75 -4.15 12.36
C ASN A 196 -9.74 -4.89 13.29
N GLU A 197 -11.01 -5.03 12.89
CA GLU A 197 -11.98 -5.86 13.62
C GLU A 197 -11.60 -7.35 13.62
N VAL A 198 -10.93 -7.84 12.58
CA VAL A 198 -10.47 -9.23 12.47
C VAL A 198 -9.06 -9.39 13.04
N ARG A 199 -8.20 -8.41 12.78
CA ARG A 199 -6.79 -8.39 13.17
C ARG A 199 -6.46 -7.08 13.91
N PRO A 200 -6.68 -6.98 15.23
CA PRO A 200 -6.51 -5.73 15.99
C PRO A 200 -5.07 -5.19 16.00
N ASP A 201 -4.08 -6.02 15.74
CA ASP A 201 -2.66 -5.66 15.62
C ASP A 201 -2.21 -5.46 14.17
N ALA A 202 -3.15 -5.28 13.23
CA ALA A 202 -2.82 -4.95 11.85
C ALA A 202 -2.10 -3.60 11.77
N LEU A 203 -1.12 -3.51 10.86
CA LEU A 203 -0.40 -2.29 10.52
C LEU A 203 -0.67 -1.94 9.06
N PHE A 204 -0.93 -0.66 8.82
CA PHE A 204 -1.27 -0.15 7.51
C PHE A 204 -0.11 0.66 6.96
N ILE A 205 0.62 0.11 5.99
CA ILE A 205 1.68 0.81 5.26
C ILE A 205 1.02 1.53 4.11
N GLN A 206 0.73 2.81 4.30
CA GLN A 206 0.05 3.60 3.28
C GLN A 206 1.05 4.08 2.25
N SER A 207 1.26 3.29 1.20
CA SER A 207 2.06 3.63 0.04
C SER A 207 1.39 4.76 -0.73
N GLU A 208 2.11 5.86 -0.93
CA GLU A 208 1.61 7.04 -1.61
C GLU A 208 2.74 7.75 -2.35
N SER A 209 2.43 8.26 -3.53
CA SER A 209 3.36 9.02 -4.35
C SER A 209 3.86 10.29 -3.63
N SER A 210 5.16 10.48 -3.62
CA SER A 210 5.84 11.60 -2.96
C SER A 210 6.15 12.70 -3.96
N GLU A 211 5.11 13.36 -4.46
CA GLU A 211 5.18 14.36 -5.50
C GLU A 211 5.72 15.73 -5.01
N TYR A 212 6.32 16.50 -5.93
CA TYR A 212 6.57 17.93 -5.74
C TYR A 212 6.48 18.71 -7.05
N PHE A 213 5.97 19.94 -6.97
CA PHE A 213 5.69 20.80 -8.12
C PHE A 213 6.48 22.10 -8.04
N HIS A 214 7.48 22.25 -8.91
CA HIS A 214 8.37 23.39 -8.99
C HIS A 214 7.86 24.42 -10.02
N ALA A 215 7.59 25.64 -9.61
CA ALA A 215 7.25 26.73 -10.56
C ALA A 215 8.47 27.05 -11.46
N GLU A 216 8.29 27.04 -12.76
CA GLU A 216 9.34 27.36 -13.72
C GLU A 216 9.70 28.86 -13.70
N ASN A 217 8.71 29.69 -13.39
CA ASN A 217 8.84 31.14 -13.35
C ASN A 217 7.77 31.75 -12.41
N PRO A 218 7.82 33.05 -12.09
CA PRO A 218 6.84 33.67 -11.19
C PRO A 218 5.38 33.53 -11.60
N ALA A 219 5.07 33.45 -12.91
CA ALA A 219 3.69 33.29 -13.38
C ALA A 219 3.12 31.89 -13.10
N ALA A 220 3.96 30.90 -12.87
CA ALA A 220 3.57 29.53 -12.56
C ALA A 220 3.37 29.28 -11.04
N ILE A 221 3.73 30.22 -10.17
CA ILE A 221 3.74 30.00 -8.71
C ILE A 221 2.35 29.57 -8.21
N GLY A 222 1.28 30.26 -8.61
CA GLY A 222 -0.07 29.95 -8.15
C GLY A 222 -0.52 28.53 -8.53
N HIS A 223 -0.17 28.05 -9.74
CA HIS A 223 -0.44 26.68 -10.16
C HIS A 223 0.36 25.65 -9.34
N ALA A 224 1.65 25.93 -9.14
CA ALA A 224 2.53 25.04 -8.36
C ALA A 224 2.08 24.95 -6.89
N GLU A 225 1.70 26.05 -6.26
CA GLU A 225 1.19 26.09 -4.88
C GLU A 225 -0.11 25.28 -4.74
N LEU A 226 -1.05 25.41 -5.68
CA LEU A 226 -2.28 24.63 -5.71
C LEU A 226 -1.98 23.13 -5.82
N MET A 227 -1.10 22.74 -6.75
CA MET A 227 -0.69 21.34 -6.94
C MET A 227 0.04 20.78 -5.70
N ASN A 228 0.92 21.58 -5.09
CA ASN A 228 1.61 21.20 -3.86
C ASN A 228 0.68 21.11 -2.65
N ALA A 229 -0.41 21.86 -2.59
CA ALA A 229 -1.43 21.69 -1.57
C ALA A 229 -2.27 20.43 -1.82
N ARG A 230 -2.64 20.17 -3.08
CA ARG A 230 -3.49 19.07 -3.50
C ARG A 230 -2.83 17.69 -3.31
N ARG A 231 -1.51 17.56 -3.48
CA ARG A 231 -0.77 16.28 -3.30
C ARG A 231 -0.92 15.65 -1.93
N PHE A 232 -1.30 16.42 -0.90
CA PHE A 232 -1.49 15.93 0.45
C PHE A 232 -2.93 15.47 0.75
N LEU A 233 -3.90 15.75 -0.13
CA LEU A 233 -5.32 15.54 0.17
C LEU A 233 -5.65 14.09 0.53
N SER A 234 -5.08 13.11 -0.19
CA SER A 234 -5.32 11.69 0.10
C SER A 234 -4.90 11.31 1.52
N LEU A 235 -3.69 11.66 1.90
CA LEU A 235 -3.14 11.35 3.21
C LEU A 235 -3.74 12.22 4.32
N ASP A 236 -4.03 13.50 4.07
CA ASP A 236 -4.70 14.36 5.04
C ASP A 236 -6.06 13.76 5.45
N LEU A 237 -6.88 13.37 4.46
CA LEU A 237 -8.16 12.74 4.70
C LEU A 237 -8.00 11.38 5.38
N ASN A 238 -7.06 10.55 4.89
CA ASN A 238 -6.82 9.21 5.45
C ASN A 238 -6.37 9.24 6.92
N TYR A 239 -5.58 10.25 7.30
CA TYR A 239 -5.06 10.38 8.67
C TYR A 239 -5.90 11.30 9.56
N GLY A 240 -7.03 11.79 9.07
CA GLY A 240 -7.94 12.64 9.83
C GLY A 240 -7.37 14.03 10.14
N LEU A 241 -6.51 14.57 9.26
CA LEU A 241 -5.99 15.91 9.41
C LEU A 241 -6.90 16.93 8.73
N ARG A 242 -6.99 18.11 9.34
CA ARG A 242 -7.67 19.23 8.70
C ARG A 242 -6.83 19.78 7.56
N VAL A 243 -7.41 19.87 6.39
CA VAL A 243 -6.80 20.59 5.26
C VAL A 243 -6.86 22.11 5.49
N ASN A 244 -6.02 22.88 4.79
CA ASN A 244 -6.11 24.33 4.84
C ASN A 244 -7.43 24.85 4.20
N SER A 245 -7.76 26.14 4.41
CA SER A 245 -9.01 26.73 3.92
C SER A 245 -9.17 26.62 2.41
N THR A 246 -8.12 26.86 1.65
CA THR A 246 -8.14 26.75 0.18
C THR A 246 -8.49 25.34 -0.29
N MET A 247 -7.90 24.32 0.32
CA MET A 247 -8.21 22.93 -0.01
C MET A 247 -9.59 22.51 0.52
N TYR A 248 -10.04 23.06 1.64
CA TYR A 248 -11.39 22.81 2.13
C TYR A 248 -12.46 23.36 1.16
N GLU A 249 -12.30 24.61 0.72
CA GLU A 249 -13.17 25.21 -0.29
C GLU A 249 -13.10 24.43 -1.60
N TYR A 250 -11.90 24.08 -2.08
CA TYR A 250 -11.70 23.27 -3.26
C TYR A 250 -12.48 21.94 -3.21
N LEU A 251 -12.42 21.22 -2.07
CA LEU A 251 -13.16 19.96 -1.91
C LEU A 251 -14.68 20.15 -1.97
N LEU A 252 -15.21 21.20 -1.31
CA LEU A 252 -16.64 21.48 -1.30
C LEU A 252 -17.15 21.96 -2.67
N ASP A 253 -16.41 22.84 -3.33
CA ASP A 253 -16.77 23.38 -4.65
C ASP A 253 -16.80 22.28 -5.73
N HIS A 254 -16.05 21.21 -5.53
CA HIS A 254 -15.97 20.08 -6.46
C HIS A 254 -16.70 18.81 -5.99
N GLY A 255 -17.66 18.95 -5.08
CA GLY A 255 -18.66 17.90 -4.81
C GLY A 255 -18.41 17.01 -3.58
N MET A 256 -17.51 17.39 -2.67
CA MET A 256 -17.48 16.79 -1.33
C MET A 256 -18.48 17.53 -0.43
N THR A 257 -19.31 16.83 0.30
CA THR A 257 -20.17 17.45 1.31
C THR A 257 -19.42 17.69 2.63
N ARG A 258 -19.98 18.54 3.50
CA ARG A 258 -19.40 18.78 4.83
C ARG A 258 -19.43 17.51 5.68
N GLU A 259 -20.47 16.72 5.56
CA GLU A 259 -20.66 15.46 6.27
C GLU A 259 -19.60 14.44 5.83
N GLU A 260 -19.32 14.34 4.50
CA GLU A 260 -18.27 13.48 3.97
C GLU A 260 -16.87 13.93 4.45
N TYR A 261 -16.61 15.24 4.49
CA TYR A 261 -15.35 15.75 5.03
C TYR A 261 -15.20 15.44 6.53
N HIS A 262 -16.27 15.64 7.32
CA HIS A 262 -16.28 15.33 8.74
C HIS A 262 -16.12 13.84 9.04
N PHE A 263 -16.61 12.95 8.14
CA PHE A 263 -16.35 11.52 8.25
C PHE A 263 -14.86 11.24 8.40
N PHE A 264 -14.02 11.82 7.54
CA PHE A 264 -12.57 11.58 7.57
C PHE A 264 -11.91 12.10 8.86
N LEU A 265 -12.39 13.18 9.43
CA LEU A 265 -11.84 13.73 10.68
C LEU A 265 -12.10 12.83 11.90
N HIS A 266 -13.11 11.96 11.83
CA HIS A 266 -13.55 11.13 12.96
C HIS A 266 -13.28 9.63 12.78
N HIS A 267 -13.06 9.17 11.55
CA HIS A 267 -12.88 7.74 11.23
C HIS A 267 -11.50 7.51 10.65
N HIS A 268 -10.47 7.49 11.49
CA HIS A 268 -9.10 7.22 11.06
C HIS A 268 -8.40 6.27 12.03
N LEU A 269 -7.47 5.45 11.51
CA LEU A 269 -6.60 4.56 12.28
C LEU A 269 -5.14 5.00 12.19
N ARG A 270 -4.89 6.30 12.23
CA ARG A 270 -3.55 6.88 12.05
C ARG A 270 -2.50 6.25 12.95
N HIS A 271 -2.83 5.88 14.19
CA HIS A 271 -1.92 5.27 15.15
C HIS A 271 -1.41 3.87 14.75
N GLN A 272 -2.09 3.20 13.80
CA GLN A 272 -1.69 1.92 13.21
C GLN A 272 -1.06 2.08 11.82
N CYS A 273 -0.77 3.32 11.39
CA CYS A 273 -0.23 3.59 10.07
C CYS A 273 1.28 3.80 10.08
N ILE A 274 1.93 3.31 9.04
CA ILE A 274 3.26 3.66 8.59
C ILE A 274 3.06 4.44 7.30
N MET A 275 3.66 5.62 7.20
CA MET A 275 3.60 6.41 5.99
C MET A 275 4.56 5.83 4.96
N GLY A 276 4.03 5.37 3.83
CA GLY A 276 4.82 4.92 2.69
C GLY A 276 5.12 6.10 1.75
N ASN A 277 6.38 6.24 1.36
CA ASN A 277 6.80 7.22 0.38
C ASN A 277 7.30 6.49 -0.86
N ASP A 278 6.51 6.57 -1.92
CA ASP A 278 6.90 6.11 -3.26
C ASP A 278 7.62 7.28 -3.94
N TYR A 279 8.88 7.09 -4.28
CA TYR A 279 9.67 8.14 -4.90
C TYR A 279 10.42 7.63 -6.12
N TYR A 280 10.10 8.24 -7.25
CA TYR A 280 10.70 7.99 -8.54
C TYR A 280 11.30 9.28 -9.10
N ARG A 281 12.22 9.17 -10.03
CA ARG A 281 12.79 10.32 -10.73
C ARG A 281 11.75 11.23 -11.38
N THR A 282 10.55 10.72 -11.62
CA THR A 282 9.42 11.42 -12.24
C THR A 282 8.49 12.11 -11.26
N ASN A 283 8.67 11.95 -9.95
CA ASN A 283 7.79 12.54 -8.92
C ASN A 283 7.97 14.04 -8.73
N GLU A 284 9.05 14.61 -9.27
CA GLU A 284 9.22 16.06 -9.25
C GLU A 284 8.87 16.65 -10.62
N HIS A 285 8.01 17.66 -10.60
CA HIS A 285 7.42 18.24 -11.79
C HIS A 285 7.80 19.71 -11.94
N ARG A 286 8.07 20.12 -13.17
CA ARG A 286 8.17 21.53 -13.55
C ARG A 286 6.80 22.01 -14.00
N VAL A 287 6.30 23.11 -13.41
CA VAL A 287 5.01 23.72 -13.71
C VAL A 287 5.23 24.98 -14.54
N ARG A 288 4.54 25.07 -15.68
CA ARG A 288 4.59 26.24 -16.56
C ARG A 288 3.49 27.25 -16.23
N ALA A 289 3.59 28.43 -16.82
CA ALA A 289 2.63 29.51 -16.62
C ALA A 289 1.18 29.18 -17.04
N ASP A 290 1.00 28.23 -17.96
CA ASP A 290 -0.30 27.70 -18.38
C ASP A 290 -0.84 26.56 -17.50
N GLY A 291 -0.12 26.21 -16.44
CA GLY A 291 -0.46 25.11 -15.55
C GLY A 291 -0.03 23.72 -16.06
N SER A 292 0.54 23.61 -17.27
CA SER A 292 1.04 22.34 -17.77
C SER A 292 2.28 21.89 -17.00
N THR A 293 2.45 20.56 -16.89
CA THR A 293 3.57 19.95 -16.15
C THR A 293 4.46 19.11 -17.05
N SER A 294 5.69 18.95 -16.64
CA SER A 294 6.63 17.97 -17.19
C SER A 294 7.57 17.49 -16.07
N ALA A 295 8.13 16.29 -16.20
CA ALA A 295 9.13 15.82 -15.24
C ALA A 295 10.30 16.81 -15.17
N SER A 296 10.68 17.22 -13.96
CA SER A 296 11.86 18.09 -13.72
C SER A 296 13.14 17.28 -13.50
N GLY A 297 13.00 15.98 -13.32
CA GLY A 297 14.02 15.20 -12.67
C GLY A 297 14.12 15.55 -11.18
N GLU A 298 15.12 15.02 -10.54
CA GLU A 298 15.32 15.20 -9.11
C GLU A 298 15.92 16.58 -8.79
N VAL A 299 15.12 17.44 -8.16
CA VAL A 299 15.51 18.79 -7.71
C VAL A 299 15.70 18.82 -6.19
N PHE A 300 14.70 18.37 -5.44
CA PHE A 300 14.74 18.24 -3.98
C PHE A 300 15.23 16.87 -3.53
N GLY A 301 14.91 15.84 -4.28
CA GLY A 301 15.23 14.46 -3.97
C GLY A 301 14.42 13.88 -2.81
N TYR A 302 14.52 12.57 -2.65
CA TYR A 302 13.83 11.81 -1.62
C TYR A 302 14.01 12.39 -0.21
N HIS A 303 15.23 12.85 0.13
CA HIS A 303 15.53 13.37 1.46
C HIS A 303 14.65 14.57 1.85
N VAL A 304 14.57 15.59 0.98
CA VAL A 304 13.82 16.82 1.31
C VAL A 304 12.32 16.55 1.28
N ILE A 305 11.84 15.79 0.29
CA ILE A 305 10.42 15.50 0.12
C ILE A 305 9.92 14.65 1.29
N THR A 306 10.62 13.56 1.63
CA THR A 306 10.24 12.70 2.76
C THR A 306 10.19 13.47 4.07
N ARG A 307 11.10 14.42 4.29
CA ARG A 307 11.03 15.29 5.47
C ARG A 307 9.78 16.15 5.49
N GLN A 308 9.34 16.70 4.35
CA GLN A 308 8.09 17.47 4.28
C GLN A 308 6.88 16.61 4.67
N TYR A 309 6.81 15.38 4.18
CA TYR A 309 5.75 14.43 4.54
C TYR A 309 5.83 14.04 6.03
N HIS A 310 7.02 13.71 6.53
CA HIS A 310 7.19 13.39 7.95
C HIS A 310 6.87 14.58 8.86
N ASP A 311 7.27 15.80 8.50
CA ASP A 311 6.97 17.00 9.28
C ASP A 311 5.47 17.27 9.39
N ARG A 312 4.71 16.88 8.34
CA ARG A 312 3.25 16.99 8.33
C ARG A 312 2.56 15.92 9.15
N TYR A 313 2.98 14.66 9.01
CA TYR A 313 2.25 13.50 9.53
C TYR A 313 2.81 12.92 10.81
N ARG A 314 4.09 13.10 11.09
CA ARG A 314 4.78 12.57 12.29
C ARG A 314 4.57 11.08 12.51
N LEU A 315 4.55 10.29 11.44
CA LEU A 315 4.44 8.84 11.45
C LEU A 315 5.80 8.20 11.16
N PRO A 316 6.02 6.92 11.53
CA PRO A 316 7.11 6.14 10.96
C PRO A 316 7.01 6.11 9.44
N VAL A 317 8.15 6.07 8.76
CA VAL A 317 8.24 6.14 7.29
C VAL A 317 8.82 4.86 6.74
N MET A 318 8.28 4.37 5.64
CA MET A 318 8.88 3.35 4.79
C MET A 318 9.09 3.93 3.40
N HIS A 319 10.26 3.74 2.80
CA HIS A 319 10.44 3.95 1.37
C HIS A 319 9.81 2.78 0.64
N THR A 320 8.56 2.96 0.19
CA THR A 320 7.71 1.86 -0.24
C THR A 320 7.86 1.50 -1.70
N GLU A 321 8.30 2.44 -2.54
CA GLU A 321 8.59 2.16 -3.94
C GLU A 321 9.69 3.07 -4.47
N THR A 322 10.61 2.48 -5.23
CA THR A 322 11.54 3.18 -6.11
C THR A 322 12.11 2.24 -7.15
N ASN A 323 12.42 2.77 -8.32
CA ASN A 323 13.23 2.13 -9.35
C ASN A 323 13.84 3.18 -10.27
N LEU A 324 14.71 2.72 -11.14
CA LEU A 324 15.15 3.44 -12.35
C LEU A 324 15.42 2.43 -13.45
N ALA A 325 15.03 2.78 -14.67
CA ALA A 325 15.33 1.93 -15.83
C ALA A 325 16.83 1.72 -15.99
N GLN A 326 17.20 0.48 -16.21
CA GLN A 326 18.57 0.15 -16.55
C GLN A 326 18.91 0.75 -17.91
N GLY A 327 19.81 1.74 -17.92
CA GLY A 327 20.30 2.34 -19.14
C GLY A 327 21.26 1.45 -19.92
N PRO A 328 21.77 1.91 -21.08
CA PRO A 328 22.63 1.11 -21.96
C PRO A 328 23.91 0.61 -21.30
N CYS A 329 24.45 1.33 -20.31
CA CYS A 329 25.67 0.95 -19.58
C CYS A 329 25.39 0.05 -18.37
N GLY A 330 24.11 -0.10 -17.96
CA GLY A 330 23.70 -0.94 -16.84
C GLY A 330 23.94 -0.35 -15.44
N ASP A 331 24.58 0.80 -15.36
CA ASP A 331 24.99 1.40 -14.08
C ASP A 331 23.95 2.35 -13.48
N GLU A 332 23.01 2.85 -14.28
CA GLU A 332 22.07 3.90 -13.85
C GLU A 332 21.16 3.41 -12.72
N ALA A 333 20.61 2.22 -12.84
CA ALA A 333 19.77 1.62 -11.79
C ALA A 333 20.57 1.31 -10.53
N VAL A 334 21.82 0.84 -10.66
CA VAL A 334 22.73 0.59 -9.53
C VAL A 334 23.07 1.89 -8.81
N ASN A 335 23.42 2.94 -9.56
CA ASN A 335 23.72 4.26 -9.00
C ASN A 335 22.50 4.87 -8.30
N TRP A 336 21.31 4.68 -8.86
CA TRP A 336 20.04 5.09 -8.24
C TRP A 336 19.81 4.37 -6.93
N LEU A 337 19.98 3.05 -6.87
CA LEU A 337 19.85 2.26 -5.67
C LEU A 337 20.74 2.79 -4.54
N TRP A 338 22.02 2.99 -4.79
CA TRP A 338 22.96 3.46 -3.78
C TRP A 338 22.66 4.90 -3.34
N LYS A 339 22.23 5.75 -4.26
CA LYS A 339 21.81 7.12 -3.94
C LYS A 339 20.57 7.13 -3.06
N GLU A 340 19.54 6.35 -3.41
CA GLU A 340 18.32 6.30 -2.60
C GLU A 340 18.58 5.67 -1.24
N TRP A 341 19.45 4.67 -1.17
CA TRP A 341 19.90 4.12 0.11
C TRP A 341 20.63 5.17 0.96
N ALA A 342 21.52 5.95 0.37
CA ALA A 342 22.20 7.07 1.06
C ALA A 342 21.19 8.13 1.55
N ASN A 343 20.14 8.42 0.75
CA ASN A 343 19.04 9.31 1.16
C ASN A 343 18.25 8.75 2.35
N VAL A 344 17.96 7.45 2.35
CA VAL A 344 17.31 6.76 3.49
C VAL A 344 18.13 6.92 4.77
N LEU A 345 19.45 6.69 4.70
CA LEU A 345 20.35 6.87 5.84
C LEU A 345 20.41 8.33 6.30
N ARG A 346 20.41 9.29 5.36
CA ARG A 346 20.42 10.71 5.66
C ARG A 346 19.12 11.14 6.36
N VAL A 347 17.96 10.75 5.84
CA VAL A 347 16.65 11.03 6.46
C VAL A 347 16.59 10.46 7.88
N ARG A 348 17.11 9.23 8.07
CA ARG A 348 17.22 8.61 9.38
C ARG A 348 18.10 9.40 10.34
N ASN A 349 19.27 9.87 9.86
CA ASN A 349 20.19 10.66 10.67
C ASN A 349 19.61 12.02 11.08
N ASP A 350 18.65 12.55 10.31
CA ASP A 350 17.88 13.73 10.65
C ASP A 350 16.75 13.46 11.69
N GLY A 351 16.65 12.22 12.19
CA GLY A 351 15.72 11.83 13.26
C GLY A 351 14.35 11.34 12.75
N VAL A 352 14.18 11.15 11.45
CA VAL A 352 12.95 10.52 10.90
C VAL A 352 13.01 9.01 11.12
N PRO A 353 11.98 8.40 11.74
CA PRO A 353 11.95 6.96 11.99
C PRO A 353 11.65 6.18 10.70
N ILE A 354 12.69 5.88 9.91
CA ILE A 354 12.54 5.03 8.72
C ILE A 354 12.62 3.56 9.12
N VAL A 355 11.59 2.79 8.72
CA VAL A 355 11.40 1.40 9.10
C VAL A 355 11.62 0.41 7.97
N GLY A 356 11.73 0.86 6.71
CA GLY A 356 11.93 -0.05 5.58
C GLY A 356 12.32 0.65 4.28
N PHE A 357 12.78 -0.16 3.33
CA PHE A 357 13.16 0.22 1.98
C PHE A 357 12.76 -0.87 0.99
N THR A 358 12.17 -0.48 -0.14
CA THR A 358 11.66 -1.36 -1.17
C THR A 358 12.20 -0.98 -2.54
N TRP A 359 12.79 -1.92 -3.26
CA TRP A 359 12.94 -1.79 -4.71
C TRP A 359 11.70 -2.34 -5.40
N TYR A 360 11.04 -1.54 -6.22
CA TYR A 360 9.80 -1.90 -6.91
C TYR A 360 9.99 -1.88 -8.44
N SER A 361 10.07 -3.05 -9.11
CA SER A 361 9.57 -4.32 -8.62
C SER A 361 10.61 -5.45 -8.71
N LEU A 362 10.17 -6.68 -8.36
CA LEU A 362 11.00 -7.89 -8.46
C LEU A 362 11.41 -8.16 -9.91
N THR A 363 10.45 -8.14 -10.83
CA THR A 363 10.69 -8.34 -12.28
C THR A 363 10.51 -7.03 -13.04
N ASP A 364 10.99 -7.00 -14.28
CA ASP A 364 10.68 -5.92 -15.21
C ASP A 364 9.17 -5.75 -15.35
N GLN A 365 8.76 -4.56 -15.76
CA GLN A 365 7.38 -4.14 -15.94
C GLN A 365 7.05 -3.98 -17.42
N VAL A 366 5.76 -3.91 -17.77
CA VAL A 366 5.32 -3.79 -19.17
C VAL A 366 4.54 -2.47 -19.33
N ASP A 367 4.91 -1.68 -20.36
CA ASP A 367 4.23 -0.42 -20.76
C ASP A 367 4.14 0.69 -19.69
N TRP A 368 4.99 0.67 -18.66
CA TRP A 368 5.06 1.76 -17.69
C TRP A 368 5.69 3.05 -18.26
N ASP A 369 6.43 2.96 -19.36
CA ASP A 369 6.91 4.14 -20.09
C ASP A 369 5.77 5.00 -20.66
N THR A 370 4.57 4.42 -20.83
CA THR A 370 3.36 5.15 -21.18
C THR A 370 2.37 5.26 -20.01
N ALA A 371 2.78 4.93 -18.79
CA ALA A 371 1.90 4.83 -17.62
C ALA A 371 0.66 3.97 -17.89
N LEU A 372 0.86 2.80 -18.49
CA LEU A 372 -0.15 1.80 -18.86
C LEU A 372 -1.26 2.31 -19.80
N ARG A 373 -1.12 3.47 -20.43
CA ARG A 373 -2.14 4.06 -21.33
C ARG A 373 -2.25 3.35 -22.66
N GLU A 374 -1.20 2.68 -23.07
CA GLU A 374 -1.07 2.05 -24.39
C GLU A 374 -0.65 0.59 -24.22
N PRO A 375 -1.36 -0.37 -24.82
CA PRO A 375 -1.00 -1.79 -24.74
C PRO A 375 0.02 -2.18 -25.80
N ASN A 376 1.24 -1.66 -25.70
CA ASN A 376 2.31 -1.85 -26.68
C ASN A 376 3.11 -3.14 -26.45
N GLY A 377 3.01 -3.74 -25.26
CA GLY A 377 3.80 -4.90 -24.85
C GLY A 377 5.28 -4.59 -24.68
N ARG A 378 5.63 -3.33 -24.41
CA ARG A 378 7.01 -2.89 -24.24
C ARG A 378 7.53 -3.22 -22.86
N VAL A 379 8.59 -4.01 -22.79
CA VAL A 379 9.26 -4.31 -21.53
C VAL A 379 10.08 -3.11 -21.07
N ASN A 380 9.84 -2.67 -19.84
CA ASN A 380 10.60 -1.62 -19.18
C ASN A 380 11.56 -2.27 -18.17
N PRO A 381 12.88 -2.10 -18.33
CA PRO A 381 13.91 -2.77 -17.52
C PRO A 381 14.04 -2.11 -16.13
N LEU A 382 13.05 -2.30 -15.28
CA LEU A 382 12.89 -1.67 -13.96
C LEU A 382 13.10 -2.66 -12.80
N GLY A 383 13.06 -3.96 -13.09
CA GLY A 383 13.12 -5.04 -12.13
C GLY A 383 14.48 -5.32 -11.55
N LEU A 384 14.52 -6.07 -10.44
CA LEU A 384 15.71 -6.74 -9.93
C LEU A 384 16.11 -7.91 -10.86
N TYR A 385 15.12 -8.49 -11.52
CA TYR A 385 15.24 -9.56 -12.52
C TYR A 385 14.54 -9.13 -13.80
N ASP A 386 14.99 -9.65 -14.95
CA ASP A 386 14.26 -9.51 -16.20
C ASP A 386 13.01 -10.42 -16.24
N LEU A 387 12.21 -10.36 -17.32
CA LEU A 387 11.02 -11.21 -17.46
C LEU A 387 11.37 -12.70 -17.67
N ASP A 388 12.60 -13.02 -18.04
CA ASP A 388 13.11 -14.39 -18.10
C ASP A 388 13.62 -14.89 -16.72
N ARG A 389 13.60 -14.01 -15.70
CA ARG A 389 14.05 -14.23 -14.32
C ARG A 389 15.57 -14.31 -14.18
N ASN A 390 16.32 -13.72 -15.11
CA ASN A 390 17.75 -13.50 -14.93
C ASN A 390 17.97 -12.26 -14.06
N ILE A 391 18.88 -12.38 -13.08
CA ILE A 391 19.17 -11.27 -12.17
C ILE A 391 19.87 -10.13 -12.94
N ARG A 392 19.46 -8.90 -12.68
CA ARG A 392 20.06 -7.69 -13.23
C ARG A 392 21.16 -7.17 -12.31
N PRO A 393 22.09 -6.34 -12.81
CA PRO A 393 23.12 -5.70 -11.97
C PRO A 393 22.57 -5.02 -10.73
N VAL A 394 21.41 -4.36 -10.82
CA VAL A 394 20.74 -3.75 -9.66
C VAL A 394 20.22 -4.80 -8.67
N GLY A 395 19.82 -5.97 -9.15
CA GLY A 395 19.42 -7.10 -8.29
C GLY A 395 20.59 -7.61 -7.45
N GLU A 396 21.76 -7.79 -8.07
CA GLU A 396 22.99 -8.17 -7.36
C GLU A 396 23.42 -7.08 -6.36
N ALA A 397 23.34 -5.81 -6.74
CA ALA A 397 23.65 -4.68 -5.86
C ALA A 397 22.69 -4.62 -4.67
N TYR A 398 21.39 -4.88 -4.88
CA TYR A 398 20.39 -4.90 -3.79
C TYR A 398 20.59 -6.09 -2.84
N LYS A 399 20.93 -7.25 -3.39
CA LYS A 399 21.32 -8.43 -2.61
C LYS A 399 22.53 -8.15 -1.71
N GLN A 400 23.57 -7.50 -2.24
CA GLN A 400 24.73 -7.07 -1.48
C GLN A 400 24.36 -6.05 -0.39
N LEU A 401 23.56 -5.04 -0.74
CA LEU A 401 23.08 -4.03 0.21
C LEU A 401 22.33 -4.67 1.38
N ILE A 402 21.43 -5.62 1.11
CA ILE A 402 20.69 -6.33 2.16
C ILE A 402 21.65 -7.12 3.07
N GLN A 403 22.64 -7.81 2.48
CA GLN A 403 23.61 -8.59 3.25
C GLN A 403 24.41 -7.69 4.22
N ASP A 404 24.83 -6.53 3.75
CA ASP A 404 25.66 -5.60 4.52
C ASP A 404 24.87 -4.91 5.64
N TRP A 405 23.60 -4.59 5.41
CA TRP A 405 22.82 -3.71 6.28
C TRP A 405 21.77 -4.37 7.15
N ARG A 406 21.29 -5.58 6.84
CA ARG A 406 20.19 -6.23 7.58
C ARG A 406 20.45 -6.43 9.08
N GLN A 407 21.72 -6.47 9.51
CA GLN A 407 22.10 -6.63 10.91
C GLN A 407 22.61 -5.32 11.54
N VAL A 408 22.96 -4.32 10.72
CA VAL A 408 23.56 -3.05 11.17
C VAL A 408 22.48 -2.05 11.59
N LEU A 409 21.33 -2.07 10.91
CA LEU A 409 20.22 -1.21 11.29
C LEU A 409 19.42 -1.90 12.40
N PRO A 410 19.60 -1.44 13.68
CA PRO A 410 18.68 -1.86 14.71
C PRO A 410 17.28 -1.42 14.25
N ALA A 411 16.35 -2.32 14.36
CA ALA A 411 15.01 -1.97 14.05
C ALA A 411 14.58 -0.75 14.85
N GLN A 412 14.16 0.24 14.13
CA GLN A 412 13.51 1.40 14.74
C GLN A 412 12.04 1.10 15.09
N SER A 413 11.74 -0.15 15.31
CA SER A 413 10.42 -0.61 15.74
C SER A 413 10.01 -0.11 17.12
N VAL A 414 10.96 0.39 17.91
CA VAL A 414 10.60 1.24 19.07
C VAL A 414 9.66 2.37 18.68
N CYS A 415 9.62 2.73 17.39
CA CYS A 415 8.71 3.74 16.86
C CYS A 415 7.34 3.15 16.44
N LEU A 416 7.23 1.83 16.31
CA LEU A 416 5.96 1.17 16.05
C LEU A 416 5.27 0.89 17.37
N GLN A 417 4.05 1.36 17.51
CA GLN A 417 3.23 1.07 18.69
C GLN A 417 2.81 -0.41 18.73
N VAL A 418 2.76 -1.04 17.57
CA VAL A 418 2.41 -2.45 17.40
C VAL A 418 3.61 -3.22 16.86
N PRO A 419 4.05 -4.31 17.51
CA PRO A 419 5.17 -5.12 17.01
C PRO A 419 4.76 -5.92 15.78
N ILE A 420 5.67 -6.05 14.82
CA ILE A 420 5.49 -6.94 13.68
C ILE A 420 5.77 -8.38 14.12
N VAL A 421 4.77 -9.25 14.00
CA VAL A 421 4.86 -10.65 14.38
C VAL A 421 5.31 -11.51 13.20
N MET A 422 6.35 -12.32 13.39
CA MET A 422 6.84 -13.20 12.34
C MET A 422 5.83 -14.31 12.02
N PRO A 423 5.62 -14.69 10.74
CA PRO A 423 4.60 -15.66 10.36
C PRO A 423 4.66 -17.01 11.09
N HIS A 424 5.85 -17.50 11.43
CA HIS A 424 6.01 -18.77 12.16
C HIS A 424 5.55 -18.66 13.62
N GLU A 425 5.69 -17.50 14.25
CA GLU A 425 5.24 -17.23 15.62
C GLU A 425 3.71 -17.09 15.65
N SER A 426 3.15 -16.33 14.71
CA SER A 426 1.70 -16.23 14.55
C SER A 426 1.06 -17.57 14.19
N SER A 427 1.77 -18.45 13.44
CA SER A 427 1.28 -19.79 13.10
C SER A 427 1.15 -20.69 14.33
N LYS A 428 2.09 -20.61 15.27
CA LYS A 428 2.03 -21.38 16.51
C LYS A 428 0.91 -20.87 17.41
N GLN A 429 0.78 -19.57 17.56
CA GLN A 429 -0.29 -18.94 18.35
C GLN A 429 -1.67 -19.25 17.78
N TRP A 430 -1.81 -19.17 16.46
CA TRP A 430 -3.06 -19.48 15.79
C TRP A 430 -3.41 -20.98 15.88
N ALA A 431 -2.44 -21.87 15.72
CA ALA A 431 -2.65 -23.32 15.90
C ALA A 431 -3.07 -23.65 17.35
N GLN A 432 -2.48 -22.99 18.34
CA GLN A 432 -2.86 -23.12 19.72
C GLN A 432 -4.28 -22.61 19.99
N GLN A 433 -4.64 -21.45 19.46
CA GLN A 433 -6.00 -20.89 19.58
C GLN A 433 -7.06 -21.79 18.93
N GLN A 434 -6.76 -22.39 17.77
CA GLN A 434 -7.66 -23.35 17.13
C GLN A 434 -7.84 -24.62 17.96
N GLN A 435 -6.76 -25.07 18.60
CA GLN A 435 -6.78 -26.23 19.48
C GLN A 435 -7.58 -25.93 20.75
N ASP A 436 -7.35 -24.78 21.36
CA ASP A 436 -8.08 -24.32 22.56
C ASP A 436 -9.57 -24.12 22.26
N GLN A 437 -9.95 -23.58 21.08
CA GLN A 437 -11.35 -23.45 20.66
C GLN A 437 -12.02 -24.80 20.38
N ALA A 438 -11.29 -25.75 19.78
CA ALA A 438 -11.79 -27.10 19.51
C ALA A 438 -12.02 -27.86 20.83
N GLU A 439 -11.11 -27.73 21.79
CA GLU A 439 -11.24 -28.31 23.14
C GLU A 439 -12.41 -27.68 23.93
N GLN A 440 -12.62 -26.36 23.82
CA GLN A 440 -13.75 -25.68 24.42
C GLN A 440 -15.08 -26.14 23.83
N GLN A 441 -15.19 -26.26 22.50
CA GLN A 441 -16.40 -26.77 21.83
C GLN A 441 -16.69 -28.23 22.19
N GLN A 442 -15.67 -29.08 22.35
CA GLN A 442 -15.84 -30.46 22.81
C GLN A 442 -16.33 -30.53 24.28
N ASN A 443 -15.83 -29.65 25.14
CA ASN A 443 -16.26 -29.59 26.53
C ASN A 443 -17.70 -29.06 26.67
N ASP A 444 -18.12 -28.11 25.86
CA ASP A 444 -19.50 -27.59 25.85
C ASP A 444 -20.50 -28.64 25.35
N HIS A 445 -20.10 -29.52 24.42
CA HIS A 445 -20.94 -30.64 23.97
C HIS A 445 -21.03 -31.79 25.00
N THR A 446 -20.06 -31.92 25.89
CA THR A 446 -20.07 -32.99 26.94
C THR A 446 -20.82 -32.54 28.20
N THR A 447 -21.11 -31.26 28.36
CA THR A 447 -21.81 -30.69 29.54
C THR A 447 -23.31 -30.40 29.29
N ALA A 448 -23.89 -30.76 28.13
CA ALA A 448 -25.32 -30.65 27.92
C ALA A 448 -26.08 -31.71 28.77
N PRO A 449 -27.00 -31.32 29.65
CA PRO A 449 -27.70 -32.28 30.49
C PRO A 449 -28.62 -33.17 29.63
N ALA A 450 -28.53 -34.46 29.84
CA ALA A 450 -29.44 -35.44 29.26
C ALA A 450 -30.88 -35.11 29.67
N ASN A 451 -31.71 -34.68 28.75
CA ASN A 451 -33.14 -34.52 29.00
C ASN A 451 -33.75 -35.91 29.34
N GLN A 452 -34.12 -36.08 30.59
CA GLN A 452 -34.92 -37.19 31.05
C GLN A 452 -36.33 -37.05 30.40
N THR A 453 -36.62 -37.89 29.44
CA THR A 453 -37.98 -38.20 29.05
C THR A 453 -38.58 -39.09 30.10
N SER A 454 -39.34 -38.55 31.05
CA SER A 454 -40.26 -39.31 31.86
C SER A 454 -41.51 -39.58 31.02
N ALA A 455 -41.72 -40.86 30.71
CA ALA A 455 -42.98 -41.41 30.29
C ALA A 455 -43.94 -41.46 31.52
N GLU A 456 -45.09 -40.86 31.41
CA GLU A 456 -46.23 -41.26 32.23
C GLU A 456 -47.41 -41.54 31.31
N SER A 457 -47.92 -42.71 31.50
CA SER A 457 -49.16 -43.41 31.20
C SER A 457 -50.32 -42.63 30.64
#